data_c1de0ce21ad1a595e0d74b3574711adc
#
_entry.id   c1de0ce21ad1a595e0d74b3574711adc
#
_cell.length_a   1.000
_cell.length_b   1.000
_cell.length_c   1.000
_cell.angle_alpha   90.00
_cell.angle_beta   90.00
_cell.angle_gamma   90.00
#
_symmetry.space_group_name_H-M   'P 1'
#
loop_
_entity.id
_entity.type
_entity.pdbx_description
1 polymer ?
#
loop_
_entity_poly.entity_id
_entity_poly.type
_entity_poly.pdbx_seq_one_letter_code
_entity_poly.pdbx_strand_id
1 'polypeptide(L)'
;MGYRKSFQELTIDDLTNVYLTNAIAPLIVTRTFLPLLVKSKRPLIANITSQLGSITLQKGEFSGIGSVDYNASKAALNMISTILASQLKAQGVIIIIQSPGWASTDMGGNEAPNTPQEVVSGMIKIFTNATLKDTGKYYEWTGNELPW
;
A
#
# COMPACT_ATOMS: atom_id res chain seq x y z
N MET A 1 0.91 7.62 18.81
CA MET A 1 1.39 8.08 17.48
C MET A 1 2.86 8.40 17.59
N GLY A 2 3.73 7.67 16.87
CA GLY A 2 5.16 7.98 16.83
C GLY A 2 5.41 9.41 16.37
N TYR A 3 6.45 10.03 16.87
CA TYR A 3 6.87 11.41 16.59
C TYR A 3 6.98 11.60 15.08
N ARG A 4 6.01 12.28 14.46
CA ARG A 4 6.09 12.69 13.06
C ARG A 4 6.75 14.06 13.02
N LYS A 5 7.89 14.15 12.34
CA LYS A 5 8.58 15.40 12.10
C LYS A 5 7.68 16.33 11.28
N SER A 6 7.70 17.63 11.59
CA SER A 6 7.12 18.64 10.71
C SER A 6 7.87 18.65 9.38
N PHE A 7 7.29 19.21 8.31
CA PHE A 7 7.97 19.24 7.02
C PHE A 7 9.27 20.05 7.04
N GLN A 8 9.38 21.02 7.93
CA GLN A 8 10.59 21.85 8.12
C GLN A 8 11.72 21.07 8.78
N GLU A 9 11.42 20.01 9.54
CA GLU A 9 12.39 19.19 10.27
C GLU A 9 12.84 17.96 9.49
N LEU A 10 12.16 17.65 8.37
CA LEU A 10 12.51 16.51 7.52
C LEU A 10 13.86 16.74 6.86
N THR A 11 14.76 15.78 7.06
CA THR A 11 16.07 15.73 6.39
C THR A 11 15.99 14.91 5.09
N ILE A 12 17.01 15.04 4.25
CA ILE A 12 17.17 14.19 3.05
C ILE A 12 17.23 12.71 3.45
N ASP A 13 17.91 12.39 4.55
CA ASP A 13 18.03 11.01 5.04
C ASP A 13 16.67 10.46 5.50
N ASP A 14 15.84 11.25 6.19
CA ASP A 14 14.49 10.84 6.57
C ASP A 14 13.66 10.49 5.32
N LEU A 15 13.64 11.37 4.33
CA LEU A 15 12.95 11.17 3.06
C LEU A 15 13.48 9.93 2.33
N THR A 16 14.82 9.82 2.20
CA THR A 16 15.45 8.70 1.50
C THR A 16 15.10 7.38 2.15
N ASN A 17 15.19 7.27 3.47
CA ASN A 17 14.89 6.04 4.21
C ASN A 17 13.43 5.62 4.08
N VAL A 18 12.49 6.56 4.16
CA VAL A 18 11.06 6.27 4.03
C VAL A 18 10.72 5.82 2.60
N TYR A 19 11.25 6.49 1.58
CA TYR A 19 11.05 6.09 0.18
C TYR A 19 11.73 4.76 -0.14
N LEU A 20 12.93 4.55 0.35
CA LEU A 20 13.65 3.29 0.18
C LEU A 20 12.83 2.12 0.73
N THR A 21 12.29 2.27 1.94
CA THR A 21 11.53 1.22 2.62
C THR A 21 10.14 1.02 2.00
N ASN A 22 9.39 2.11 1.78
CA ASN A 22 7.98 2.02 1.43
C ASN A 22 7.69 1.88 -0.06
N ALA A 23 8.59 2.34 -0.94
CA ALA A 23 8.38 2.34 -2.38
C ALA A 23 9.43 1.53 -3.16
N ILE A 24 10.72 1.78 -2.90
CA ILE A 24 11.79 1.16 -3.67
C ILE A 24 11.96 -0.32 -3.29
N ALA A 25 11.98 -0.65 -2.00
CA ALA A 25 12.15 -2.03 -1.56
C ALA A 25 11.04 -2.96 -2.08
N PRO A 26 9.73 -2.62 -2.03
CA PRO A 26 8.68 -3.43 -2.66
C PRO A 26 8.88 -3.67 -4.15
N LEU A 27 9.35 -2.66 -4.89
CA LEU A 27 9.69 -2.80 -6.31
C LEU A 27 10.84 -3.80 -6.53
N ILE A 28 11.92 -3.68 -5.74
CA ILE A 28 13.08 -4.57 -5.82
C ILE A 28 12.70 -6.00 -5.44
N VAL A 29 11.92 -6.19 -4.37
CA VAL A 29 11.39 -7.50 -3.96
C VAL A 29 10.56 -8.12 -5.09
N THR A 30 9.62 -7.35 -5.65
CA THR A 30 8.81 -7.79 -6.80
C THR A 30 9.69 -8.25 -7.95
N ARG A 31 10.64 -7.41 -8.38
CA ARG A 31 11.57 -7.72 -9.48
C ARG A 31 12.37 -9.00 -9.21
N THR A 32 12.87 -9.15 -7.99
CA THR A 32 13.72 -10.30 -7.62
C THR A 32 12.94 -11.61 -7.62
N PHE A 33 11.71 -11.60 -7.12
CA PHE A 33 10.90 -12.82 -7.00
C PHE A 33 10.02 -13.10 -8.23
N LEU A 34 9.88 -12.15 -9.16
CA LEU A 34 9.03 -12.31 -10.34
C LEU A 34 9.30 -13.59 -11.13
N PRO A 35 10.57 -14.02 -11.41
CA PRO A 35 10.83 -15.24 -12.17
C PRO A 35 10.32 -16.52 -11.49
N LEU A 36 10.20 -16.51 -10.15
CA LEU A 36 9.62 -17.61 -9.38
C LEU A 36 8.10 -17.49 -9.32
N LEU A 37 7.61 -16.26 -9.13
CA LEU A 37 6.19 -15.98 -8.97
C LEU A 37 5.38 -16.38 -10.22
N VAL A 38 5.87 -16.08 -11.42
CA VAL A 38 5.19 -16.43 -12.69
C VAL A 38 5.09 -17.93 -12.94
N LYS A 39 5.82 -18.76 -12.21
CA LYS A 39 5.69 -20.23 -12.25
C LYS A 39 4.52 -20.75 -11.39
N SER A 40 3.94 -19.88 -10.56
CA SER A 40 2.78 -20.23 -9.73
C SER A 40 1.54 -20.39 -10.61
N LYS A 41 0.62 -21.27 -10.18
CA LYS A 41 -0.72 -21.41 -10.79
C LYS A 41 -1.56 -20.13 -10.63
N ARG A 42 -1.24 -19.31 -9.62
CA ARG A 42 -1.94 -18.06 -9.30
C ARG A 42 -0.92 -17.04 -8.78
N PRO A 43 -0.17 -16.38 -9.66
CA PRO A 43 0.81 -15.38 -9.26
C PRO A 43 0.09 -14.13 -8.73
N LEU A 44 0.29 -13.80 -7.46
CA LEU A 44 -0.32 -12.65 -6.79
C LEU A 44 0.73 -11.87 -6.01
N ILE A 45 0.69 -10.56 -6.17
CA ILE A 45 1.45 -9.56 -5.40
C ILE A 45 0.44 -8.69 -4.66
N ALA A 46 0.58 -8.58 -3.35
CA ALA A 46 -0.19 -7.64 -2.54
C ALA A 46 0.75 -6.58 -1.97
N ASN A 47 0.70 -5.38 -2.50
CA ASN A 47 1.46 -4.24 -1.99
C ASN A 47 0.66 -3.52 -0.90
N ILE A 48 1.18 -3.56 0.33
CA ILE A 48 0.54 -2.91 1.47
C ILE A 48 0.90 -1.41 1.48
N THR A 49 -0.07 -0.61 1.13
CA THR A 49 0.02 0.86 1.09
C THR A 49 -0.73 1.51 2.26
N SER A 50 -1.40 2.62 2.04
CA SER A 50 -2.22 3.35 3.02
C SER A 50 -3.21 4.27 2.30
N GLN A 51 -4.41 4.47 2.86
CA GLN A 51 -5.35 5.53 2.44
C GLN A 51 -4.66 6.91 2.38
N LEU A 52 -3.66 7.13 3.23
CA LEU A 52 -2.87 8.37 3.24
C LEU A 52 -2.03 8.57 1.97
N GLY A 53 -1.86 7.53 1.13
CA GLY A 53 -1.28 7.62 -0.21
C GLY A 53 -2.25 8.06 -1.30
N SER A 54 -3.53 8.27 -0.98
CA SER A 54 -4.53 8.79 -1.92
C SER A 54 -4.48 10.31 -1.99
N ILE A 55 -4.24 10.85 -3.18
CA ILE A 55 -4.26 12.31 -3.41
C ILE A 55 -5.70 12.85 -3.28
N THR A 56 -6.68 12.09 -3.72
CA THR A 56 -8.09 12.48 -3.60
C THR A 56 -8.52 12.59 -2.14
N LEU A 57 -8.21 11.60 -1.32
CA LEU A 57 -8.53 11.64 0.12
C LEU A 57 -7.76 12.75 0.85
N GLN A 58 -6.52 13.05 0.45
CA GLN A 58 -5.75 14.16 1.03
C GLN A 58 -6.32 15.56 0.69
N LYS A 59 -7.06 15.67 -0.42
CA LYS A 59 -7.80 16.91 -0.74
C LYS A 59 -9.15 17.01 -0.02
N GLY A 60 -9.61 15.94 0.61
CA GLY A 60 -10.91 15.83 1.27
C GLY A 60 -10.80 15.36 2.71
N GLU A 61 -11.30 14.15 2.97
CA GLU A 61 -11.47 13.58 4.31
C GLU A 61 -10.19 13.53 5.16
N PHE A 62 -9.01 13.30 4.52
CA PHE A 62 -7.72 13.21 5.22
C PHE A 62 -6.85 14.45 5.06
N SER A 63 -7.46 15.60 4.75
CA SER A 63 -6.72 16.86 4.58
C SER A 63 -5.87 17.17 5.81
N GLY A 64 -4.55 17.28 5.61
CA GLY A 64 -3.58 17.56 6.67
C GLY A 64 -3.27 16.37 7.60
N ILE A 65 -3.83 15.17 7.34
CA ILE A 65 -3.53 13.97 8.10
C ILE A 65 -2.31 13.26 7.52
N GLY A 66 -1.41 12.82 8.41
CA GLY A 66 -0.20 12.10 8.04
C GLY A 66 1.05 12.97 8.06
N SER A 67 2.05 12.61 7.30
CA SER A 67 3.30 13.35 7.13
C SER A 67 3.73 13.32 5.67
N VAL A 68 4.45 14.35 5.25
CA VAL A 68 4.85 14.54 3.83
C VAL A 68 5.61 13.34 3.29
N ASP A 69 6.59 12.86 4.06
CA ASP A 69 7.44 11.72 3.71
C ASP A 69 6.64 10.43 3.56
N TYR A 70 5.85 10.08 4.58
CA TYR A 70 5.06 8.84 4.57
C TYR A 70 3.99 8.86 3.48
N ASN A 71 3.15 9.89 3.46
CA ASN A 71 2.03 9.99 2.51
C ASN A 71 2.54 9.94 1.06
N ALA A 72 3.59 10.71 0.76
CA ALA A 72 4.19 10.74 -0.58
C ALA A 72 4.86 9.40 -0.94
N SER A 73 5.50 8.71 0.02
CA SER A 73 6.08 7.38 -0.24
C SER A 73 5.01 6.33 -0.54
N LYS A 74 3.83 6.41 0.11
CA LYS A 74 2.70 5.51 -0.17
C LYS A 74 2.02 5.83 -1.50
N ALA A 75 1.94 7.10 -1.89
CA ALA A 75 1.52 7.50 -3.24
C ALA A 75 2.51 6.97 -4.31
N ALA A 76 3.81 7.02 -4.04
CA ALA A 76 4.82 6.43 -4.92
C ALA A 76 4.65 4.91 -5.07
N LEU A 77 4.39 4.17 -3.98
CA LEU A 77 4.09 2.75 -4.03
C LEU A 77 2.81 2.46 -4.83
N ASN A 78 1.77 3.29 -4.67
CA ASN A 78 0.54 3.19 -5.45
C ASN A 78 0.83 3.30 -6.96
N MET A 79 1.58 4.31 -7.38
CA MET A 79 1.96 4.50 -8.77
C MET A 79 2.81 3.35 -9.31
N ILE A 80 3.83 2.92 -8.57
CA ILE A 80 4.67 1.76 -8.94
C ILE A 80 3.80 0.53 -9.14
N SER A 81 2.89 0.24 -8.22
CA SER A 81 2.01 -0.92 -8.25
C SER A 81 1.06 -0.90 -9.45
N THR A 82 0.51 0.28 -9.77
CA THR A 82 -0.37 0.49 -10.93
C THR A 82 0.35 0.24 -12.26
N ILE A 83 1.59 0.74 -12.38
CA ILE A 83 2.42 0.51 -13.58
C ILE A 83 2.75 -0.98 -13.71
N LEU A 84 3.19 -1.63 -12.63
CA LEU A 84 3.50 -3.06 -12.62
C LEU A 84 2.25 -3.91 -12.95
N ALA A 85 1.08 -3.53 -12.44
CA ALA A 85 -0.17 -4.21 -12.75
C ALA A 85 -0.45 -4.22 -14.27
N SER A 86 -0.23 -3.10 -14.94
CA SER A 86 -0.36 -3.01 -16.40
C SER A 86 0.69 -3.86 -17.13
N GLN A 87 1.95 -3.75 -16.73
CA GLN A 87 3.08 -4.42 -17.41
C GLN A 87 3.06 -5.94 -17.23
N LEU A 88 2.59 -6.45 -16.08
CA LEU A 88 2.63 -7.87 -15.75
C LEU A 88 1.31 -8.61 -16.01
N LYS A 89 0.26 -7.89 -16.42
CA LYS A 89 -1.07 -8.47 -16.68
C LYS A 89 -1.02 -9.58 -17.73
N ALA A 90 -0.26 -9.39 -18.81
CA ALA A 90 -0.11 -10.39 -19.88
C ALA A 90 0.59 -11.67 -19.40
N GLN A 91 1.34 -11.61 -18.28
CA GLN A 91 1.97 -12.75 -17.64
C GLN A 91 1.06 -13.43 -16.60
N GLY A 92 -0.20 -12.99 -16.48
CA GLY A 92 -1.17 -13.54 -15.55
C GLY A 92 -0.98 -13.09 -14.10
N VAL A 93 -0.11 -12.11 -13.83
CA VAL A 93 0.17 -11.64 -12.46
C VAL A 93 -0.95 -10.73 -11.97
N ILE A 94 -1.51 -11.08 -10.81
CA ILE A 94 -2.50 -10.27 -10.10
C ILE A 94 -1.75 -9.33 -9.16
N ILE A 95 -1.99 -8.03 -9.23
CA ILE A 95 -1.42 -7.04 -8.30
C ILE A 95 -2.55 -6.32 -7.58
N ILE A 96 -2.61 -6.47 -6.26
CA ILE A 96 -3.55 -5.79 -5.39
C ILE A 96 -2.80 -4.70 -4.62
N ILE A 97 -3.38 -3.50 -4.61
CA ILE A 97 -2.88 -2.34 -3.89
C ILE A 97 -3.78 -2.19 -2.67
N GLN A 98 -3.22 -2.45 -1.47
CA GLN A 98 -4.02 -2.70 -0.28
C GLN A 98 -3.74 -1.68 0.82
N SER A 99 -4.77 -0.96 1.24
CA SER A 99 -4.74 -0.20 2.50
C SER A 99 -5.30 -1.05 3.64
N PRO A 100 -4.56 -1.18 4.76
CA PRO A 100 -5.07 -1.82 5.96
C PRO A 100 -6.05 -0.93 6.75
N GLY A 101 -6.28 0.32 6.32
CA GLY A 101 -7.01 1.28 7.12
C GLY A 101 -6.23 1.70 8.38
N TRP A 102 -6.95 2.03 9.45
CA TRP A 102 -6.36 2.41 10.75
C TRP A 102 -6.59 1.30 11.76
N ALA A 103 -5.54 0.52 12.03
CA ALA A 103 -5.54 -0.63 12.93
C ALA A 103 -4.75 -0.35 14.22
N SER A 104 -5.19 -0.93 15.34
CA SER A 104 -4.56 -0.81 16.66
C SER A 104 -3.28 -1.65 16.72
N THR A 105 -2.19 -1.04 16.28
CA THR A 105 -0.82 -1.57 16.27
C THR A 105 0.10 -0.55 16.94
N ASP A 106 1.37 -0.88 17.12
CA ASP A 106 2.38 0.07 17.63
C ASP A 106 2.41 1.37 16.83
N MET A 107 2.19 1.30 15.51
CA MET A 107 2.11 2.46 14.63
C MET A 107 0.75 3.18 14.70
N GLY A 108 -0.34 2.44 14.77
CA GLY A 108 -1.70 2.99 14.74
C GLY A 108 -2.15 3.57 16.09
N GLY A 109 -1.58 3.08 17.20
CA GLY A 109 -1.96 3.46 18.55
C GLY A 109 -3.25 2.79 19.03
N ASN A 110 -3.56 3.00 20.31
CA ASN A 110 -4.71 2.35 20.96
C ASN A 110 -6.07 2.97 20.57
N GLU A 111 -6.05 4.17 19.99
CA GLU A 111 -7.26 4.89 19.54
C GLU A 111 -7.76 4.39 18.17
N ALA A 112 -7.03 3.48 17.53
CA ALA A 112 -7.43 2.94 16.24
C ALA A 112 -8.69 2.08 16.39
N PRO A 113 -9.70 2.26 15.52
CA PRO A 113 -11.02 1.64 15.67
C PRO A 113 -11.03 0.14 15.33
N ASN A 114 -10.03 -0.35 14.61
CA ASN A 114 -10.02 -1.72 14.09
C ASN A 114 -8.92 -2.54 14.75
N THR A 115 -9.19 -3.78 15.06
CA THR A 115 -8.16 -4.72 15.53
C THR A 115 -7.31 -5.23 14.37
N PRO A 116 -6.04 -5.60 14.59
CA PRO A 116 -5.21 -6.23 13.57
C PRO A 116 -5.85 -7.50 12.97
N GLN A 117 -6.55 -8.29 13.80
CA GLN A 117 -7.20 -9.51 13.40
C GLN A 117 -8.33 -9.26 12.39
N GLU A 118 -9.18 -8.25 12.63
CA GLU A 118 -10.25 -7.85 11.71
C GLU A 118 -9.67 -7.40 10.38
N VAL A 119 -8.70 -6.50 10.42
CA VAL A 119 -8.04 -5.95 9.23
C VAL A 119 -7.38 -7.06 8.39
N VAL A 120 -6.58 -7.92 9.03
CA VAL A 120 -5.89 -9.01 8.34
C VAL A 120 -6.89 -10.00 7.75
N SER A 121 -7.97 -10.34 8.49
CA SER A 121 -9.02 -11.23 7.98
C SER A 121 -9.70 -10.68 6.73
N GLY A 122 -9.96 -9.37 6.69
CA GLY A 122 -10.51 -8.68 5.52
C GLY A 122 -9.56 -8.72 4.33
N MET A 123 -8.29 -8.37 4.55
CA MET A 123 -7.26 -8.42 3.51
C MET A 123 -7.08 -9.83 2.92
N ILE A 124 -7.06 -10.87 3.77
CA ILE A 124 -6.96 -12.26 3.31
C ILE A 124 -8.14 -12.62 2.40
N LYS A 125 -9.37 -12.20 2.73
CA LYS A 125 -10.54 -12.43 1.86
C LYS A 125 -10.35 -11.79 0.49
N ILE A 126 -9.83 -10.56 0.42
CA ILE A 126 -9.54 -9.88 -0.84
C ILE A 126 -8.49 -10.68 -1.62
N PHE A 127 -7.36 -11.02 -1.00
CA PHE A 127 -6.27 -11.74 -1.67
C PHE A 127 -6.68 -13.13 -2.16
N THR A 128 -7.48 -13.85 -1.38
CA THR A 128 -7.96 -15.20 -1.73
C THR A 128 -8.89 -15.17 -2.94
N ASN A 129 -9.75 -14.15 -3.05
CA ASN A 129 -10.76 -14.06 -4.10
C ASN A 129 -10.32 -13.23 -5.32
N ALA A 130 -9.18 -12.52 -5.25
CA ALA A 130 -8.70 -11.67 -6.33
C ALA A 130 -8.45 -12.45 -7.62
N THR A 131 -8.80 -11.85 -8.73
CA THR A 131 -8.63 -12.34 -10.10
C THR A 131 -7.85 -11.34 -10.94
N LEU A 132 -7.54 -11.68 -12.19
CA LEU A 132 -6.95 -10.72 -13.14
C LEU A 132 -7.82 -9.48 -13.42
N LYS A 133 -9.12 -9.53 -13.10
CA LYS A 133 -10.01 -8.37 -13.22
C LYS A 133 -9.76 -7.34 -12.11
N ASP A 134 -9.15 -7.78 -11.02
CA ASP A 134 -8.86 -6.95 -9.86
C ASP A 134 -7.43 -6.40 -9.87
N THR A 135 -6.61 -6.83 -10.85
CA THR A 135 -5.23 -6.36 -10.95
C THR A 135 -5.16 -4.85 -11.16
N GLY A 136 -4.38 -4.19 -10.33
CA GLY A 136 -4.21 -2.73 -10.32
C GLY A 136 -5.26 -1.97 -9.51
N LYS A 137 -6.21 -2.65 -8.87
CA LYS A 137 -7.19 -1.99 -8.01
C LYS A 137 -6.62 -1.67 -6.63
N TYR A 138 -7.06 -0.54 -6.10
CA TYR A 138 -6.67 -0.03 -4.79
C TYR A 138 -7.81 -0.24 -3.81
N TYR A 139 -7.62 -1.11 -2.83
CA TYR A 139 -8.66 -1.51 -1.87
C TYR A 139 -8.33 -1.10 -0.44
N GLU A 140 -9.38 -0.77 0.30
CA GLU A 140 -9.38 -0.84 1.74
C GLU A 140 -9.57 -2.32 2.19
N TRP A 141 -9.20 -2.63 3.44
CA TRP A 141 -9.33 -3.99 4.00
C TRP A 141 -10.77 -4.51 4.02
N THR A 142 -11.77 -3.64 4.01
CA THR A 142 -13.20 -4.00 3.91
C THR A 142 -13.60 -4.51 2.52
N GLY A 143 -12.78 -4.28 1.50
CA GLY A 143 -13.06 -4.59 0.09
C GLY A 143 -13.60 -3.41 -0.71
N ASN A 144 -13.78 -2.26 -0.10
CA ASN A 144 -14.15 -1.03 -0.81
C ASN A 144 -12.97 -0.56 -1.66
N GLU A 145 -13.23 -0.19 -2.92
CA GLU A 145 -12.23 0.42 -3.80
C GLU A 145 -11.99 1.87 -3.38
N LEU A 146 -10.73 2.24 -3.22
CA LEU A 146 -10.31 3.58 -2.80
C LEU A 146 -10.00 4.46 -4.00
N PRO A 147 -10.27 5.78 -3.91
CA PRO A 147 -9.83 6.74 -4.93
C PRO A 147 -8.32 6.99 -4.84
N TRP A 148 -7.72 7.36 -5.98
CA TRP A 148 -6.29 7.71 -6.09
C TRP A 148 -5.92 9.07 -5.51
#